data_6b167c616b4098b51c252ef6cf1eb50a
#
_entry.id   6b167c616b4098b51c252ef6cf1eb50a
#
_cell.length_a   1.000
_cell.length_b   1.000
_cell.length_c   1.000
_cell.angle_alpha   90.00
_cell.angle_beta   90.00
_cell.angle_gamma   90.00
#
_symmetry.space_group_name_H-M   'P 1'
#
loop_
_entity.id
_entity.type
_entity.pdbx_description
1 polymer ?
#
loop_
_entity_poly.entity_id
_entity_poly.type
_entity_poly.pdbx_seq_one_letter_code
_entity_poly.pdbx_strand_id
1 'polypeptide(L)'
;MLQGQSLDNSIALVTGASRGIGAAIALELGKQGATVIGTATTVQGAEQISKILANEGVKGTGMALDVNDAAQVEAVLKTIAEQYGEIGVLVNNAGITRDTLLMRMKDDDWDAVISTNLKSIYRMSQAVLRPMMKARAGRIINVSSVVGHMGNAGQTNYAAAKAGMTGFTKSLAREVGSRGITVNCVAPGFIDTDMTRALSEEQRNDLLQHIPLGRLGQAHDIAKAVAFLASPDAAYISGETLHVNGGMYMA
;
A
#
# COMPACT_ATOMS: atom_id res chain seq x y z
N MET A 1 11.75 7.98 25.78
CA MET A 1 11.71 8.79 24.55
C MET A 1 12.60 8.09 23.52
N LEU A 2 12.01 7.25 22.65
CA LEU A 2 12.74 6.68 21.51
C LEU A 2 12.58 7.68 20.35
N GLN A 3 13.42 8.70 20.33
CA GLN A 3 13.56 9.62 19.20
C GLN A 3 14.79 9.18 18.39
N GLY A 4 14.62 8.12 17.58
CA GLY A 4 15.45 7.86 16.43
C GLY A 4 14.52 7.81 15.23
N GLN A 5 14.81 8.56 14.19
CA GLN A 5 14.12 8.43 12.91
C GLN A 5 14.46 7.02 12.39
N SER A 6 13.51 6.09 12.53
CA SER A 6 13.75 4.65 12.34
C SER A 6 14.03 4.26 10.88
N LEU A 7 13.77 5.18 9.94
CA LEU A 7 13.93 4.99 8.50
C LEU A 7 14.97 5.92 7.86
N ASP A 8 15.88 6.48 8.68
CA ASP A 8 16.97 7.32 8.16
C ASP A 8 17.74 6.63 7.04
N ASN A 9 17.98 7.37 5.95
CA ASN A 9 18.65 6.92 4.74
C ASN A 9 17.92 5.82 3.95
N SER A 10 16.70 5.47 4.30
CA SER A 10 15.89 4.54 3.53
C SER A 10 15.20 5.27 2.37
N ILE A 11 15.19 4.65 1.19
CA ILE A 11 14.37 5.09 0.06
C ILE A 11 13.07 4.31 0.09
N ALA A 12 11.96 5.02 0.25
CA ALA A 12 10.63 4.43 0.31
C ALA A 12 9.82 4.76 -0.96
N LEU A 13 9.39 3.74 -1.68
CA LEU A 13 8.50 3.87 -2.83
C LEU A 13 7.07 3.54 -2.40
N VAL A 14 6.14 4.50 -2.57
CA VAL A 14 4.72 4.34 -2.25
C VAL A 14 3.89 4.51 -3.51
N THR A 15 3.23 3.44 -3.96
CA THR A 15 2.36 3.53 -5.14
C THR A 15 0.98 4.10 -4.78
N GLY A 16 0.41 4.95 -5.67
CA GLY A 16 -0.90 5.56 -5.43
C GLY A 16 -0.91 6.54 -4.25
N ALA A 17 0.10 7.42 -4.16
CA ALA A 17 0.34 8.32 -3.02
C ALA A 17 -0.29 9.72 -3.16
N SER A 18 -1.13 9.98 -4.18
CA SER A 18 -1.68 11.33 -4.43
C SER A 18 -2.77 11.76 -3.43
N ARG A 19 -3.40 10.82 -2.73
CA ARG A 19 -4.48 11.08 -1.76
C ARG A 19 -4.68 9.91 -0.78
N GLY A 20 -5.56 10.10 0.20
CA GLY A 20 -6.06 9.06 1.09
C GLY A 20 -4.97 8.33 1.85
N ILE A 21 -5.06 7.00 1.88
CA ILE A 21 -4.13 6.12 2.62
C ILE A 21 -2.70 6.27 2.09
N GLY A 22 -2.52 6.28 0.76
CA GLY A 22 -1.19 6.38 0.16
C GLY A 22 -0.46 7.68 0.50
N ALA A 23 -1.17 8.82 0.50
CA ALA A 23 -0.59 10.10 0.91
C ALA A 23 -0.21 10.12 2.40
N ALA A 24 -1.07 9.56 3.26
CA ALA A 24 -0.77 9.44 4.69
C ALA A 24 0.44 8.54 4.95
N ILE A 25 0.56 7.42 4.23
CA ILE A 25 1.73 6.53 4.31
C ILE A 25 3.00 7.26 3.89
N ALA A 26 2.96 7.97 2.75
CA ALA A 26 4.11 8.74 2.26
C ALA A 26 4.60 9.75 3.30
N LEU A 27 3.69 10.49 3.91
CA LEU A 27 4.01 11.47 4.95
C LEU A 27 4.57 10.80 6.22
N GLU A 28 3.97 9.70 6.68
CA GLU A 28 4.41 9.02 7.89
C GLU A 28 5.81 8.43 7.74
N LEU A 29 6.10 7.77 6.60
CA LEU A 29 7.45 7.25 6.31
C LEU A 29 8.48 8.38 6.24
N GLY A 30 8.11 9.52 5.65
CA GLY A 30 8.98 10.69 5.60
C GLY A 30 9.24 11.30 6.97
N LYS A 31 8.24 11.39 7.85
CA LYS A 31 8.39 11.84 9.24
C LYS A 31 9.32 10.93 10.05
N GLN A 32 9.45 9.66 9.65
CA GLN A 32 10.41 8.72 10.24
C GLN A 32 11.78 8.71 9.56
N GLY A 33 12.06 9.67 8.67
CA GLY A 33 13.39 9.90 8.10
C GLY A 33 13.62 9.35 6.70
N ALA A 34 12.64 8.62 6.12
CA ALA A 34 12.78 8.10 4.76
C ALA A 34 12.78 9.23 3.71
N THR A 35 13.55 9.04 2.63
CA THR A 35 13.32 9.77 1.38
C THR A 35 12.20 9.08 0.62
N VAL A 36 11.09 9.78 0.38
CA VAL A 36 9.86 9.20 -0.14
C VAL A 36 9.68 9.49 -1.62
N ILE A 37 9.48 8.44 -2.41
CA ILE A 37 9.03 8.54 -3.79
C ILE A 37 7.57 8.08 -3.82
N GLY A 38 6.65 9.02 -3.99
CA GLY A 38 5.24 8.72 -4.15
C GLY A 38 4.85 8.66 -5.63
N THR A 39 3.96 7.74 -6.04
CA THR A 39 3.54 7.70 -7.44
C THR A 39 2.05 7.95 -7.62
N ALA A 40 1.71 8.49 -8.78
CA ALA A 40 0.35 8.64 -9.30
C ALA A 40 0.33 8.35 -10.80
N THR A 41 -0.82 8.01 -11.35
CA THR A 41 -0.96 7.70 -12.78
C THR A 41 -0.80 8.90 -13.70
N THR A 42 -0.92 10.13 -13.17
CA THR A 42 -0.83 11.37 -13.94
C THR A 42 0.32 12.26 -13.46
N VAL A 43 0.82 13.11 -14.36
CA VAL A 43 1.84 14.12 -14.03
C VAL A 43 1.32 15.09 -12.95
N GLN A 44 0.07 15.54 -13.07
CA GLN A 44 -0.55 16.42 -12.06
C GLN A 44 -0.62 15.76 -10.69
N GLY A 45 -0.93 14.46 -10.64
CA GLY A 45 -0.91 13.68 -9.39
C GLY A 45 0.49 13.58 -8.80
N ALA A 46 1.51 13.42 -9.62
CA ALA A 46 2.91 13.40 -9.19
C ALA A 46 3.35 14.77 -8.63
N GLU A 47 3.00 15.86 -9.31
CA GLU A 47 3.25 17.22 -8.83
C GLU A 47 2.55 17.51 -7.49
N GLN A 48 1.30 17.03 -7.34
CA GLN A 48 0.56 17.14 -6.09
C GLN A 48 1.29 16.44 -4.95
N ILE A 49 1.81 15.23 -5.17
CA ILE A 49 2.61 14.49 -4.19
C ILE A 49 3.85 15.31 -3.80
N SER A 50 4.60 15.83 -4.78
CA SER A 50 5.79 16.65 -4.52
C SER A 50 5.46 17.87 -3.66
N LYS A 51 4.35 18.56 -3.95
CA LYS A 51 3.88 19.71 -3.16
C LYS A 51 3.53 19.32 -1.72
N ILE A 52 2.81 18.20 -1.55
CA ILE A 52 2.43 17.71 -0.21
C ILE A 52 3.68 17.38 0.61
N LEU A 53 4.64 16.64 0.04
CA LEU A 53 5.89 16.29 0.72
C LEU A 53 6.69 17.52 1.12
N ALA A 54 6.85 18.48 0.20
CA ALA A 54 7.58 19.72 0.44
C ALA A 54 6.93 20.57 1.55
N ASN A 55 5.61 20.73 1.54
CA ASN A 55 4.87 21.49 2.54
C ASN A 55 5.00 20.90 3.95
N GLU A 56 5.14 19.59 4.07
CA GLU A 56 5.33 18.88 5.33
C GLU A 56 6.82 18.69 5.70
N GLY A 57 7.75 19.25 4.93
CA GLY A 57 9.19 19.14 5.16
C GLY A 57 9.76 17.73 4.96
N VAL A 58 9.06 16.87 4.23
CA VAL A 58 9.48 15.51 3.92
C VAL A 58 10.38 15.50 2.68
N LYS A 59 11.52 14.84 2.79
CA LYS A 59 12.43 14.62 1.65
C LYS A 59 11.78 13.65 0.65
N GLY A 60 11.74 14.01 -0.63
CA GLY A 60 11.20 13.13 -1.65
C GLY A 60 10.53 13.87 -2.80
N THR A 61 9.86 13.10 -3.63
CA THR A 61 9.18 13.62 -4.83
C THR A 61 8.02 12.73 -5.26
N GLY A 62 7.16 13.26 -6.12
CA GLY A 62 6.15 12.49 -6.85
C GLY A 62 6.65 12.13 -8.24
N MET A 63 6.32 10.94 -8.71
CA MET A 63 6.60 10.48 -10.08
C MET A 63 5.33 9.93 -10.73
N ALA A 64 5.16 10.18 -12.03
CA ALA A 64 4.08 9.59 -12.80
C ALA A 64 4.39 8.10 -13.07
N LEU A 65 3.46 7.21 -12.72
CA LEU A 65 3.60 5.78 -12.91
C LEU A 65 2.23 5.10 -12.99
N ASP A 66 1.95 4.46 -14.11
CA ASP A 66 0.95 3.41 -14.19
C ASP A 66 1.61 2.07 -13.83
N VAL A 67 1.20 1.48 -12.70
CA VAL A 67 1.71 0.19 -12.22
C VAL A 67 1.37 -0.99 -13.16
N ASN A 68 0.46 -0.78 -14.12
CA ASN A 68 0.12 -1.75 -15.16
C ASN A 68 1.08 -1.69 -16.36
N ASP A 69 1.82 -0.61 -16.54
CA ASP A 69 2.78 -0.43 -17.62
C ASP A 69 4.18 -0.89 -17.18
N ALA A 70 4.64 -2.03 -17.74
CA ALA A 70 5.93 -2.62 -17.37
C ALA A 70 7.11 -1.72 -17.76
N ALA A 71 7.02 -1.01 -18.89
CA ALA A 71 8.09 -0.13 -19.37
C ALA A 71 8.20 1.12 -18.49
N GLN A 72 7.07 1.70 -18.07
CA GLN A 72 7.08 2.80 -17.11
C GLN A 72 7.64 2.36 -15.75
N VAL A 73 7.27 1.17 -15.26
CA VAL A 73 7.83 0.63 -14.00
C VAL A 73 9.34 0.54 -14.09
N GLU A 74 9.90 -0.04 -15.15
CA GLU A 74 11.35 -0.16 -15.34
C GLU A 74 12.02 1.22 -15.40
N ALA A 75 11.49 2.14 -16.18
CA ALA A 75 12.04 3.49 -16.35
C ALA A 75 12.02 4.29 -15.03
N VAL A 76 10.91 4.26 -14.29
CA VAL A 76 10.79 4.98 -13.01
C VAL A 76 11.73 4.39 -11.96
N LEU A 77 11.82 3.06 -11.83
CA LEU A 77 12.73 2.44 -10.87
C LEU A 77 14.21 2.72 -11.19
N LYS A 78 14.57 2.73 -12.48
CA LYS A 78 15.90 3.14 -12.91
C LYS A 78 16.20 4.60 -12.52
N THR A 79 15.27 5.50 -12.77
CA THR A 79 15.39 6.92 -12.39
C THR A 79 15.55 7.08 -10.86
N ILE A 80 14.79 6.32 -10.07
CA ILE A 80 14.90 6.34 -8.60
C ILE A 80 16.30 5.87 -8.17
N ALA A 81 16.78 4.76 -8.72
CA ALA A 81 18.10 4.22 -8.38
C ALA A 81 19.23 5.19 -8.71
N GLU A 82 19.15 5.89 -9.86
CA GLU A 82 20.16 6.86 -10.30
C GLU A 82 20.15 8.16 -9.47
N GLN A 83 18.98 8.66 -9.06
CA GLN A 83 18.85 9.96 -8.41
C GLN A 83 18.83 9.89 -6.87
N TYR A 84 18.29 8.82 -6.30
CA TYR A 84 18.04 8.71 -4.86
C TYR A 84 18.74 7.50 -4.22
N GLY A 85 19.02 6.47 -5.01
CA GLY A 85 19.57 5.20 -4.53
C GLY A 85 18.55 4.05 -4.56
N GLU A 86 18.98 2.89 -4.08
CA GLU A 86 18.19 1.67 -4.14
C GLU A 86 16.99 1.71 -3.15
N ILE A 87 15.85 1.20 -3.62
CA ILE A 87 14.62 1.17 -2.83
C ILE A 87 14.77 0.15 -1.70
N GLY A 88 14.73 0.62 -0.46
CA GLY A 88 14.74 -0.20 0.75
C GLY A 88 13.34 -0.57 1.25
N VAL A 89 12.33 0.28 0.97
CA VAL A 89 10.93 0.07 1.36
C VAL A 89 10.03 0.21 0.15
N LEU A 90 9.25 -0.83 -0.16
CA LEU A 90 8.19 -0.80 -1.17
C LEU A 90 6.84 -0.90 -0.49
N VAL A 91 5.95 0.08 -0.74
CA VAL A 91 4.55 0.02 -0.32
C VAL A 91 3.64 -0.06 -1.55
N ASN A 92 3.09 -1.22 -1.79
CA ASN A 92 2.09 -1.47 -2.82
C ASN A 92 0.71 -1.05 -2.30
N ASN A 93 0.34 0.22 -2.57
CA ASN A 93 -0.94 0.79 -2.15
C ASN A 93 -1.86 1.12 -3.33
N ALA A 94 -1.35 1.32 -4.53
CA ALA A 94 -2.18 1.59 -5.71
C ALA A 94 -3.26 0.52 -5.89
N GLY A 95 -4.50 0.96 -6.11
CA GLY A 95 -5.61 0.05 -6.31
C GLY A 95 -6.86 0.78 -6.79
N ILE A 96 -7.77 0.01 -7.39
CA ILE A 96 -9.06 0.46 -7.89
C ILE A 96 -10.18 -0.48 -7.45
N THR A 97 -11.41 0.01 -7.48
CA THR A 97 -12.61 -0.81 -7.40
C THR A 97 -13.43 -0.68 -8.71
N ARG A 98 -14.17 -1.74 -9.04
CA ARG A 98 -15.18 -1.80 -10.09
C ARG A 98 -16.31 -2.66 -9.54
N ASP A 99 -17.11 -2.03 -8.67
CA ASP A 99 -18.10 -2.72 -7.85
C ASP A 99 -19.38 -2.96 -8.65
N THR A 100 -19.76 -4.22 -8.78
CA THR A 100 -21.02 -4.65 -9.37
C THR A 100 -21.31 -6.12 -9.01
N LEU A 101 -22.59 -6.50 -8.97
CA LEU A 101 -22.96 -7.90 -8.72
C LEU A 101 -22.38 -8.81 -9.83
N LEU A 102 -21.92 -10.00 -9.45
CA LEU A 102 -21.22 -10.92 -10.35
C LEU A 102 -21.99 -11.19 -11.64
N MET A 103 -23.31 -11.34 -11.55
CA MET A 103 -24.15 -11.59 -12.73
C MET A 103 -24.18 -10.44 -13.77
N ARG A 104 -23.64 -9.26 -13.42
CA ARG A 104 -23.55 -8.08 -14.29
C ARG A 104 -22.11 -7.64 -14.51
N MET A 105 -21.16 -8.30 -13.87
CA MET A 105 -19.74 -7.96 -13.96
C MET A 105 -19.22 -8.28 -15.37
N LYS A 106 -18.51 -7.33 -15.97
CA LYS A 106 -17.86 -7.51 -17.27
C LYS A 106 -16.43 -7.99 -17.07
N ASP A 107 -15.91 -8.73 -18.03
CA ASP A 107 -14.52 -9.20 -18.03
C ASP A 107 -13.54 -8.04 -17.90
N ASP A 108 -13.80 -6.92 -18.59
CA ASP A 108 -12.95 -5.73 -18.49
C ASP A 108 -12.88 -5.16 -17.06
N ASP A 109 -13.99 -5.18 -16.30
CA ASP A 109 -14.03 -4.72 -14.90
C ASP A 109 -13.28 -5.69 -14.00
N TRP A 110 -13.41 -6.98 -14.25
CA TRP A 110 -12.66 -8.02 -13.56
C TRP A 110 -11.16 -7.87 -13.82
N ASP A 111 -10.75 -7.82 -15.08
CA ASP A 111 -9.34 -7.77 -15.49
C ASP A 111 -8.67 -6.48 -15.04
N ALA A 112 -9.35 -5.34 -15.10
CA ALA A 112 -8.81 -4.08 -14.58
C ALA A 112 -8.48 -4.15 -13.08
N VAL A 113 -9.38 -4.75 -12.27
CA VAL A 113 -9.18 -4.89 -10.84
C VAL A 113 -8.06 -5.89 -10.53
N ILE A 114 -8.04 -7.05 -11.17
CA ILE A 114 -6.97 -8.05 -10.98
C ILE A 114 -5.61 -7.50 -11.43
N SER A 115 -5.57 -6.82 -12.59
CA SER A 115 -4.33 -6.23 -13.09
C SER A 115 -3.77 -5.19 -12.11
N THR A 116 -4.61 -4.24 -11.69
CA THR A 116 -4.15 -3.12 -10.86
C THR A 116 -3.92 -3.52 -9.41
N ASN A 117 -4.76 -4.40 -8.81
CA ASN A 117 -4.67 -4.69 -7.38
C ASN A 117 -3.82 -5.92 -7.05
N LEU A 118 -3.56 -6.82 -8.01
CA LEU A 118 -2.80 -8.03 -7.75
C LEU A 118 -1.59 -8.19 -8.68
N LYS A 119 -1.77 -8.12 -10.01
CA LYS A 119 -0.64 -8.30 -10.94
C LYS A 119 0.41 -7.20 -10.81
N SER A 120 -0.01 -5.98 -10.49
CA SER A 120 0.92 -4.87 -10.23
C SER A 120 1.86 -5.16 -9.05
N ILE A 121 1.35 -5.80 -7.99
CA ILE A 121 2.12 -6.15 -6.80
C ILE A 121 3.23 -7.13 -7.15
N TYR A 122 2.92 -8.15 -7.95
CA TYR A 122 3.93 -9.05 -8.50
C TYR A 122 5.00 -8.26 -9.25
N ARG A 123 4.61 -7.39 -10.20
CA ARG A 123 5.53 -6.60 -11.02
C ARG A 123 6.42 -5.69 -10.19
N MET A 124 5.83 -4.90 -9.30
CA MET A 124 6.57 -3.96 -8.44
C MET A 124 7.52 -4.69 -7.48
N SER A 125 7.04 -5.77 -6.86
CA SER A 125 7.88 -6.58 -5.97
C SER A 125 9.06 -7.20 -6.72
N GLN A 126 8.81 -7.84 -7.88
CA GLN A 126 9.87 -8.44 -8.70
C GLN A 126 10.95 -7.43 -9.07
N ALA A 127 10.55 -6.21 -9.41
CA ALA A 127 11.46 -5.17 -9.88
C ALA A 127 12.41 -4.65 -8.78
N VAL A 128 12.00 -4.68 -7.49
CA VAL A 128 12.85 -4.25 -6.37
C VAL A 128 13.62 -5.40 -5.72
N LEU A 129 13.30 -6.66 -6.02
CA LEU A 129 13.90 -7.81 -5.31
C LEU A 129 15.41 -7.91 -5.48
N ARG A 130 15.92 -7.76 -6.71
CA ARG A 130 17.34 -7.97 -6.99
C ARG A 130 18.26 -7.04 -6.18
N PRO A 131 18.03 -5.71 -6.13
CA PRO A 131 18.79 -4.82 -5.25
C PRO A 131 18.60 -5.14 -3.76
N MET A 132 17.37 -5.41 -3.29
CA MET A 132 17.11 -5.79 -1.91
C MET A 132 17.85 -7.07 -1.49
N MET A 133 17.86 -8.09 -2.37
CA MET A 133 18.61 -9.34 -2.13
C MET A 133 20.12 -9.11 -2.06
N LYS A 134 20.66 -8.22 -2.90
CA LYS A 134 22.08 -7.83 -2.88
C LYS A 134 22.43 -7.09 -1.59
N ALA A 135 21.58 -6.18 -1.16
CA ALA A 135 21.74 -5.43 0.10
C ALA A 135 21.49 -6.30 1.34
N ARG A 136 20.85 -7.47 1.21
CA ARG A 136 20.38 -8.32 2.31
C ARG A 136 19.48 -7.56 3.30
N ALA A 137 18.70 -6.64 2.77
CA ALA A 137 17.76 -5.81 3.52
C ALA A 137 16.64 -5.34 2.60
N GLY A 138 15.41 -5.33 3.07
CA GLY A 138 14.25 -4.84 2.33
C GLY A 138 12.96 -5.00 3.11
N ARG A 139 12.00 -4.15 2.79
CA ARG A 139 10.65 -4.17 3.36
C ARG A 139 9.64 -4.04 2.22
N ILE A 140 8.78 -5.03 2.07
CA ILE A 140 7.68 -4.99 1.10
C ILE A 140 6.38 -5.05 1.89
N ILE A 141 5.56 -4.00 1.77
CA ILE A 141 4.28 -3.89 2.45
C ILE A 141 3.16 -3.76 1.41
N ASN A 142 2.22 -4.68 1.45
CA ASN A 142 1.09 -4.72 0.53
C ASN A 142 -0.18 -4.23 1.26
N VAL A 143 -0.82 -3.18 0.76
CA VAL A 143 -2.07 -2.66 1.35
C VAL A 143 -3.24 -3.49 0.81
N SER A 144 -3.68 -4.45 1.63
CA SER A 144 -4.81 -5.34 1.37
C SER A 144 -6.15 -4.65 1.73
N SER A 145 -7.10 -5.40 2.25
CA SER A 145 -8.39 -4.91 2.74
C SER A 145 -9.05 -5.98 3.61
N VAL A 146 -9.86 -5.58 4.55
CA VAL A 146 -10.77 -6.47 5.27
C VAL A 146 -11.68 -7.26 4.32
N VAL A 147 -12.05 -6.66 3.18
CA VAL A 147 -12.87 -7.30 2.14
C VAL A 147 -12.21 -8.56 1.54
N GLY A 148 -10.88 -8.60 1.49
CA GLY A 148 -10.15 -9.81 1.06
C GLY A 148 -10.28 -10.99 2.02
N HIS A 149 -10.74 -10.75 3.25
CA HIS A 149 -10.91 -11.77 4.29
C HIS A 149 -12.39 -12.10 4.55
N MET A 150 -13.25 -11.09 4.56
CA MET A 150 -14.69 -11.25 4.86
C MET A 150 -15.54 -11.44 3.61
N GLY A 151 -15.06 -10.96 2.45
CA GLY A 151 -15.91 -10.74 1.28
C GLY A 151 -16.79 -9.51 1.41
N ASN A 152 -17.36 -9.07 0.31
CA ASN A 152 -18.40 -8.04 0.27
C ASN A 152 -19.25 -8.22 -1.00
N ALA A 153 -20.55 -8.08 -0.90
CA ALA A 153 -21.44 -8.18 -2.07
C ALA A 153 -21.08 -7.11 -3.12
N GLY A 154 -21.03 -7.50 -4.38
CA GLY A 154 -20.64 -6.62 -5.48
C GLY A 154 -19.14 -6.40 -5.66
N GLN A 155 -18.29 -7.03 -4.85
CA GLN A 155 -16.82 -6.88 -4.89
C GLN A 155 -16.08 -8.20 -5.09
N THR A 156 -16.63 -9.13 -5.86
CA THR A 156 -15.99 -10.45 -6.07
C THR A 156 -14.60 -10.33 -6.70
N ASN A 157 -14.39 -9.43 -7.67
CA ASN A 157 -13.12 -9.12 -8.29
C ASN A 157 -12.12 -8.50 -7.27
N TYR A 158 -12.57 -7.52 -6.50
CA TYR A 158 -11.75 -6.84 -5.50
C TYR A 158 -11.37 -7.78 -4.35
N ALA A 159 -12.35 -8.55 -3.83
CA ALA A 159 -12.11 -9.56 -2.79
C ALA A 159 -11.10 -10.62 -3.26
N ALA A 160 -11.24 -11.13 -4.49
CA ALA A 160 -10.32 -12.10 -5.07
C ALA A 160 -8.89 -11.52 -5.17
N ALA A 161 -8.75 -10.27 -5.65
CA ALA A 161 -7.44 -9.62 -5.75
C ALA A 161 -6.80 -9.42 -4.37
N LYS A 162 -7.57 -8.94 -3.37
CA LYS A 162 -7.07 -8.67 -2.01
C LYS A 162 -6.77 -9.95 -1.22
N ALA A 163 -7.53 -11.01 -1.42
CA ALA A 163 -7.23 -12.34 -0.87
C ALA A 163 -5.98 -12.95 -1.53
N GLY A 164 -5.86 -12.87 -2.86
CA GLY A 164 -4.68 -13.34 -3.59
C GLY A 164 -3.39 -12.65 -3.16
N MET A 165 -3.47 -11.37 -2.77
CA MET A 165 -2.36 -10.60 -2.22
C MET A 165 -1.79 -11.23 -0.94
N THR A 166 -2.64 -11.75 -0.07
CA THR A 166 -2.23 -12.43 1.17
C THR A 166 -1.45 -13.72 0.85
N GLY A 167 -1.93 -14.53 -0.11
CA GLY A 167 -1.21 -15.72 -0.58
C GLY A 167 0.14 -15.39 -1.21
N PHE A 168 0.18 -14.37 -2.07
CA PHE A 168 1.43 -13.84 -2.66
C PHE A 168 2.43 -13.42 -1.58
N THR A 169 1.98 -12.65 -0.58
CA THR A 169 2.79 -12.16 0.54
C THR A 169 3.45 -13.32 1.31
N LYS A 170 2.67 -14.34 1.67
CA LYS A 170 3.18 -15.50 2.40
C LYS A 170 4.22 -16.29 1.61
N SER A 171 3.98 -16.49 0.32
CA SER A 171 4.92 -17.20 -0.55
C SER A 171 6.22 -16.42 -0.73
N LEU A 172 6.12 -15.13 -1.06
CA LEU A 172 7.31 -14.30 -1.24
C LEU A 172 8.13 -14.16 0.04
N ALA A 173 7.48 -14.04 1.21
CA ALA A 173 8.16 -13.99 2.50
C ALA A 173 9.04 -15.23 2.75
N ARG A 174 8.58 -16.43 2.33
CA ARG A 174 9.36 -17.68 2.40
C ARG A 174 10.56 -17.67 1.45
N GLU A 175 10.40 -17.13 0.25
CA GLU A 175 11.46 -17.08 -0.75
C GLU A 175 12.62 -16.16 -0.36
N VAL A 176 12.30 -15.00 0.25
CA VAL A 176 13.29 -13.92 0.45
C VAL A 176 13.73 -13.72 1.90
N GLY A 177 13.12 -14.42 2.86
CA GLY A 177 13.41 -14.25 4.29
C GLY A 177 14.88 -14.50 4.64
N SER A 178 15.55 -15.48 4.02
CA SER A 178 16.98 -15.75 4.21
C SER A 178 17.89 -14.60 3.73
N ARG A 179 17.34 -13.62 3.05
CA ARG A 179 18.01 -12.40 2.58
C ARG A 179 17.71 -11.16 3.43
N GLY A 180 17.10 -11.32 4.60
CA GLY A 180 16.77 -10.20 5.49
C GLY A 180 15.66 -9.29 4.97
N ILE A 181 14.85 -9.79 4.02
CA ILE A 181 13.73 -9.08 3.43
C ILE A 181 12.45 -9.56 4.11
N THR A 182 11.63 -8.63 4.62
CA THR A 182 10.30 -8.96 5.13
C THR A 182 9.22 -8.56 4.13
N VAL A 183 8.17 -9.38 4.05
CA VAL A 183 7.02 -9.13 3.15
C VAL A 183 5.75 -9.32 3.97
N ASN A 184 4.96 -8.25 4.11
CA ASN A 184 3.76 -8.25 4.94
C ASN A 184 2.58 -7.56 4.24
N CYS A 185 1.38 -7.84 4.72
CA CYS A 185 0.16 -7.11 4.38
C CYS A 185 -0.27 -6.21 5.55
N VAL A 186 -0.87 -5.08 5.20
CA VAL A 186 -1.77 -4.34 6.09
C VAL A 186 -3.17 -4.45 5.50
N ALA A 187 -4.16 -4.86 6.30
CA ALA A 187 -5.54 -5.00 5.88
C ALA A 187 -6.42 -3.93 6.57
N PRO A 188 -6.66 -2.77 5.91
CA PRO A 188 -7.56 -1.75 6.41
C PRO A 188 -9.01 -2.26 6.49
N GLY A 189 -9.74 -1.77 7.50
CA GLY A 189 -11.19 -1.76 7.50
C GLY A 189 -11.74 -0.59 6.68
N PHE A 190 -12.91 -0.05 7.10
CA PHE A 190 -13.47 1.16 6.50
C PHE A 190 -12.75 2.40 7.05
N ILE A 191 -12.09 3.11 6.13
CA ILE A 191 -11.29 4.31 6.42
C ILE A 191 -12.01 5.55 5.90
N ASP A 192 -12.04 6.62 6.68
CA ASP A 192 -12.59 7.91 6.29
C ASP A 192 -11.74 8.53 5.16
N THR A 193 -12.20 8.33 3.95
CA THR A 193 -11.61 8.82 2.70
C THR A 193 -12.72 9.39 1.82
N ASP A 194 -12.37 10.02 0.71
CA ASP A 194 -13.37 10.53 -0.25
C ASP A 194 -14.38 9.47 -0.67
N MET A 195 -13.97 8.20 -0.73
CA MET A 195 -14.83 7.07 -1.09
C MET A 195 -15.91 6.81 -0.03
N THR A 196 -15.57 6.82 1.25
CA THR A 196 -16.52 6.58 2.35
C THR A 196 -17.36 7.80 2.67
N ARG A 197 -16.87 9.02 2.38
CA ARG A 197 -17.62 10.27 2.51
C ARG A 197 -18.74 10.42 1.47
N ALA A 198 -18.63 9.73 0.34
CA ALA A 198 -19.67 9.70 -0.69
C ALA A 198 -20.87 8.81 -0.33
N LEU A 199 -20.79 8.01 0.74
CA LEU A 199 -21.87 7.17 1.22
C LEU A 199 -22.98 8.01 1.89
N SER A 200 -24.23 7.54 1.80
CA SER A 200 -25.34 8.12 2.55
C SER A 200 -25.13 7.96 4.07
N GLU A 201 -25.81 8.79 4.88
CA GLU A 201 -25.76 8.66 6.34
C GLU A 201 -26.25 7.29 6.81
N GLU A 202 -27.28 6.74 6.18
CA GLU A 202 -27.81 5.41 6.48
C GLU A 202 -26.75 4.32 6.25
N GLN A 203 -26.10 4.33 5.09
CA GLN A 203 -25.01 3.40 4.75
C GLN A 203 -23.81 3.55 5.71
N ARG A 204 -23.51 4.80 6.09
CA ARG A 204 -22.43 5.07 7.04
C ARG A 204 -22.75 4.55 8.43
N ASN A 205 -23.98 4.74 8.91
CA ASN A 205 -24.44 4.23 10.20
C ASN A 205 -24.46 2.71 10.23
N ASP A 206 -24.88 2.06 9.16
CA ASP A 206 -24.84 0.60 9.02
C ASP A 206 -23.40 0.07 9.12
N LEU A 207 -22.45 0.69 8.41
CA LEU A 207 -21.03 0.34 8.53
C LEU A 207 -20.51 0.49 9.96
N LEU A 208 -20.89 1.54 10.68
CA LEU A 208 -20.43 1.79 12.05
C LEU A 208 -20.90 0.70 13.02
N GLN A 209 -22.08 0.11 12.80
CA GLN A 209 -22.60 -0.98 13.65
C GLN A 209 -21.72 -2.24 13.57
N HIS A 210 -20.99 -2.42 12.47
CA HIS A 210 -20.09 -3.56 12.24
C HIS A 210 -18.66 -3.32 12.75
N ILE A 211 -18.36 -2.13 13.30
CA ILE A 211 -17.02 -1.78 13.80
C ILE A 211 -17.04 -1.70 15.32
N PRO A 212 -16.47 -2.65 16.06
CA PRO A 212 -16.47 -2.64 17.52
C PRO A 212 -15.94 -1.36 18.17
N LEU A 213 -14.95 -0.68 17.53
CA LEU A 213 -14.45 0.62 18.02
C LEU A 213 -15.42 1.80 17.75
N GLY A 214 -16.57 1.58 17.08
CA GLY A 214 -17.62 2.56 16.86
C GLY A 214 -17.25 3.77 16.01
N ARG A 215 -16.15 3.71 15.25
CA ARG A 215 -15.70 4.77 14.35
C ARG A 215 -15.07 4.21 13.07
N LEU A 216 -15.11 4.99 12.01
CA LEU A 216 -14.26 4.76 10.86
C LEU A 216 -12.79 4.94 11.26
N GLY A 217 -11.89 4.16 10.65
CA GLY A 217 -10.47 4.40 10.74
C GLY A 217 -10.09 5.69 10.03
N GLN A 218 -8.94 6.24 10.37
CA GLN A 218 -8.33 7.37 9.67
C GLN A 218 -7.17 6.88 8.81
N ALA A 219 -6.84 7.58 7.73
CA ALA A 219 -5.72 7.22 6.89
C ALA A 219 -4.39 7.10 7.68
N HIS A 220 -4.21 7.91 8.73
CA HIS A 220 -3.03 7.83 9.58
C HIS A 220 -2.99 6.57 10.48
N ASP A 221 -4.13 5.94 10.80
CA ASP A 221 -4.14 4.66 11.54
C ASP A 221 -3.44 3.59 10.69
N ILE A 222 -3.68 3.61 9.37
CA ILE A 222 -3.03 2.70 8.41
C ILE A 222 -1.56 3.09 8.21
N ALA A 223 -1.27 4.38 8.07
CA ALA A 223 0.07 4.88 7.85
C ALA A 223 1.04 4.48 8.97
N LYS A 224 0.61 4.55 10.23
CA LYS A 224 1.41 4.11 11.39
C LYS A 224 1.68 2.61 11.38
N ALA A 225 0.69 1.79 11.01
CA ALA A 225 0.87 0.35 10.88
C ALA A 225 1.88 -0.01 9.77
N VAL A 226 1.80 0.67 8.62
CA VAL A 226 2.76 0.52 7.53
C VAL A 226 4.16 0.96 7.96
N ALA A 227 4.28 2.10 8.63
CA ALA A 227 5.56 2.62 9.11
C ALA A 227 6.21 1.68 10.14
N PHE A 228 5.42 1.10 11.05
CA PHE A 228 5.88 0.05 11.97
C PHE A 228 6.44 -1.15 11.20
N LEU A 229 5.72 -1.70 10.22
CA LEU A 229 6.19 -2.83 9.42
C LEU A 229 7.41 -2.49 8.55
N ALA A 230 7.59 -1.23 8.17
CA ALA A 230 8.76 -0.75 7.45
C ALA A 230 9.99 -0.59 8.36
N SER A 231 9.80 -0.42 9.66
CA SER A 231 10.85 -0.12 10.63
C SER A 231 11.70 -1.35 11.00
N PRO A 232 12.87 -1.15 11.63
CA PRO A 232 13.65 -2.22 12.23
C PRO A 232 12.92 -2.99 13.34
N ASP A 233 11.96 -2.37 14.03
CA ASP A 233 11.21 -2.99 15.12
C ASP A 233 10.34 -4.17 14.64
N ALA A 234 9.98 -4.20 13.35
CA ALA A 234 9.26 -5.30 12.71
C ALA A 234 10.18 -6.30 11.98
N ALA A 235 11.49 -6.32 12.27
CA ALA A 235 12.46 -7.14 11.53
C ALA A 235 12.20 -8.66 11.63
N TYR A 236 11.44 -9.11 12.62
CA TYR A 236 11.08 -10.52 12.81
C TYR A 236 9.62 -10.84 12.41
N ILE A 237 8.92 -9.88 11.75
CA ILE A 237 7.57 -10.04 11.26
C ILE A 237 7.64 -10.18 9.74
N SER A 238 7.27 -11.37 9.21
CA SER A 238 7.23 -11.63 7.77
C SER A 238 6.16 -12.66 7.41
N GLY A 239 5.45 -12.42 6.32
CA GLY A 239 4.33 -13.24 5.88
C GLY A 239 3.01 -12.95 6.61
N GLU A 240 2.98 -11.90 7.43
CA GLU A 240 1.84 -11.55 8.28
C GLU A 240 0.85 -10.62 7.55
N THR A 241 -0.40 -10.66 7.99
CA THR A 241 -1.44 -9.69 7.62
C THR A 241 -1.88 -8.94 8.86
N LEU A 242 -1.39 -7.72 9.03
CA LEU A 242 -1.78 -6.86 10.14
C LEU A 242 -3.14 -6.22 9.86
N HIS A 243 -4.16 -6.65 10.60
CA HIS A 243 -5.52 -6.14 10.50
C HIS A 243 -5.65 -4.79 11.24
N VAL A 244 -6.03 -3.73 10.51
CA VAL A 244 -6.24 -2.37 11.05
C VAL A 244 -7.66 -1.92 10.70
N ASN A 245 -8.64 -2.46 11.42
CA ASN A 245 -10.05 -2.42 11.02
C ASN A 245 -11.03 -2.12 12.17
N GLY A 246 -10.52 -1.70 13.34
CA GLY A 246 -11.37 -1.39 14.51
C GLY A 246 -12.08 -2.59 15.11
N GLY A 247 -11.59 -3.81 14.87
CA GLY A 247 -12.21 -5.05 15.37
C GLY A 247 -13.28 -5.62 14.43
N MET A 248 -13.49 -5.02 13.25
CA MET A 248 -14.48 -5.49 12.28
C MET A 248 -14.22 -6.94 11.80
N TYR A 249 -12.97 -7.31 11.70
CA TYR A 249 -12.53 -8.68 11.45
C TYR A 249 -11.39 -9.03 12.42
N MET A 250 -11.51 -10.21 13.04
CA MET A 250 -10.53 -10.79 13.96
C MET A 250 -10.12 -12.14 13.37
N ALA A 251 -8.81 -12.32 13.07
CA ALA A 251 -8.24 -13.55 12.53
C ALA A 251 -7.80 -14.49 13.65
#